data_da2f4ad16a92098a721ed4f24810f055
#
_entry.id   da2f4ad16a92098a721ed4f24810f055
#
_cell.length_a   1.000
_cell.length_b   1.000
_cell.length_c   1.000
_cell.angle_alpha   90.00
_cell.angle_beta   90.00
_cell.angle_gamma   90.00
#
_symmetry.space_group_name_H-M   'P 1'
#
loop_
_entity.id
_entity.type
_entity.pdbx_description
1 polymer ?
#
loop_
_entity_poly.entity_id
_entity_poly.type
_entity_poly.pdbx_seq_one_letter_code
_entity_poly.pdbx_strand_id
1 'polypeptide(L)'
;MTSTRIAPFGAVVLAEVVRATDINPDYPDATHEEGSGARDFHLVRRHFDIRAFGVNGITGNAGDEMVEPHDEPDDEGNLTDGHEELFAVMSGHAVFTVDGEVIDAPAGTLVFVRDPALVRSARATADGTAILAIGGCPGVPYEISRWERAWFPLT
;
A
#
# COMPACT_ATOMS: atom_id res chain seq x y z
N MET A 1 -35.17 -1.35 -7.08
CA MET A 1 -33.73 -1.19 -6.84
C MET A 1 -33.02 -2.45 -7.30
N THR A 2 -32.33 -2.40 -8.41
CA THR A 2 -31.44 -3.48 -8.86
C THR A 2 -30.23 -3.51 -7.94
N SER A 3 -30.15 -4.49 -7.05
CA SER A 3 -28.93 -4.78 -6.31
C SER A 3 -27.86 -5.12 -7.34
N THR A 4 -26.88 -4.25 -7.51
CA THR A 4 -25.72 -4.56 -8.34
C THR A 4 -24.96 -5.68 -7.64
N ARG A 5 -25.16 -6.89 -8.10
CA ARG A 5 -24.51 -8.08 -7.55
C ARG A 5 -23.01 -7.92 -7.82
N ILE A 6 -22.23 -7.80 -6.77
CA ILE A 6 -20.76 -7.81 -6.89
C ILE A 6 -20.36 -9.10 -7.56
N ALA A 7 -19.52 -9.00 -8.60
CA ALA A 7 -19.05 -10.19 -9.33
C ALA A 7 -18.32 -11.14 -8.36
N PRO A 8 -18.53 -12.46 -8.49
CA PRO A 8 -17.93 -13.44 -7.57
C PRO A 8 -16.41 -13.59 -7.76
N PHE A 9 -15.85 -13.06 -8.82
CA PHE A 9 -14.41 -13.05 -9.10
C PHE A 9 -14.06 -11.90 -10.05
N GLY A 10 -12.78 -11.57 -10.14
CA GLY A 10 -12.26 -10.57 -11.06
C GLY A 10 -10.75 -10.72 -11.27
N ALA A 11 -10.26 -10.11 -12.34
CA ALA A 11 -8.84 -10.03 -12.65
C ALA A 11 -8.54 -8.67 -13.27
N VAL A 12 -7.39 -8.12 -12.95
CA VAL A 12 -6.92 -6.84 -13.47
C VAL A 12 -5.39 -6.81 -13.46
N VAL A 13 -4.80 -6.11 -14.41
CA VAL A 13 -3.37 -5.76 -14.35
C VAL A 13 -3.19 -4.59 -13.39
N LEU A 14 -2.20 -4.64 -12.50
CA LEU A 14 -2.02 -3.61 -11.47
C LEU A 14 -1.96 -2.19 -12.05
N ALA A 15 -1.28 -2.00 -13.17
CA ALA A 15 -1.17 -0.71 -13.84
C ALA A 15 -2.53 -0.13 -14.32
N GLU A 16 -3.56 -0.96 -14.44
CA GLU A 16 -4.92 -0.56 -14.84
C GLU A 16 -5.85 -0.31 -13.63
N VAL A 17 -5.40 -0.64 -12.42
CA VAL A 17 -6.14 -0.30 -11.20
C VAL A 17 -6.12 1.21 -11.01
N VAL A 18 -7.28 1.77 -10.69
CA VAL A 18 -7.43 3.22 -10.45
C VAL A 18 -6.40 3.72 -9.45
N ARG A 19 -5.75 4.83 -9.78
CA ARG A 19 -4.78 5.49 -8.89
C ARG A 19 -5.51 6.38 -7.90
N ALA A 20 -4.87 6.60 -6.76
CA ALA A 20 -5.37 7.50 -5.73
C ALA A 20 -5.66 8.90 -6.28
N THR A 21 -4.76 9.44 -7.09
CA THR A 21 -4.89 10.76 -7.73
C THR A 21 -5.98 10.83 -8.79
N ASP A 22 -6.43 9.71 -9.37
CA ASP A 22 -7.56 9.68 -10.30
C ASP A 22 -8.91 9.86 -9.57
N ILE A 23 -8.98 9.43 -8.31
CA ILE A 23 -10.18 9.60 -7.46
C ILE A 23 -10.15 10.94 -6.74
N ASN A 24 -9.01 11.31 -6.18
CA ASN A 24 -8.83 12.56 -5.46
C ASN A 24 -7.50 13.21 -5.87
N PRO A 25 -7.53 14.22 -6.75
CA PRO A 25 -6.33 14.91 -7.21
C PRO A 25 -5.51 15.59 -6.10
N ASP A 26 -6.12 15.86 -4.95
CA ASP A 26 -5.46 16.47 -3.80
C ASP A 26 -4.76 15.43 -2.90
N TYR A 27 -4.89 14.13 -3.22
CA TYR A 27 -4.21 13.08 -2.47
C TYR A 27 -2.69 13.23 -2.62
N PRO A 28 -1.96 13.31 -1.51
CA PRO A 28 -0.50 13.48 -1.53
C PRO A 28 0.18 12.17 -1.94
N ASP A 29 0.09 11.82 -3.21
CA ASP A 29 0.60 10.57 -3.77
C ASP A 29 2.12 10.56 -3.91
N ALA A 30 2.73 11.69 -3.73
CA ALA A 30 4.16 11.78 -3.68
C ALA A 30 4.52 12.52 -2.41
N THR A 31 5.40 11.96 -1.63
CA THR A 31 6.16 12.76 -0.72
C THR A 31 7.05 13.65 -1.59
N HIS A 32 6.72 14.91 -1.60
CA HIS A 32 7.44 15.88 -2.41
C HIS A 32 8.72 16.34 -1.70
N GLU A 33 9.59 15.41 -1.35
CA GLU A 33 10.97 15.77 -1.16
C GLU A 33 11.56 16.01 -2.56
N GLU A 34 12.17 17.17 -2.74
CA GLU A 34 12.87 17.49 -3.99
C GLU A 34 13.80 16.33 -4.38
N GLY A 35 13.53 15.72 -5.53
CA GLY A 35 14.31 14.61 -6.08
C GLY A 35 13.74 13.22 -5.88
N SER A 36 12.63 13.04 -5.14
CA SER A 36 11.87 11.80 -5.21
C SER A 36 10.88 11.92 -6.37
N GLY A 37 10.98 11.03 -7.33
CA GLY A 37 9.97 10.90 -8.39
C GLY A 37 8.63 10.49 -7.80
N ALA A 38 7.54 10.84 -8.47
CA ALA A 38 6.20 10.47 -8.05
C ALA A 38 5.97 8.98 -8.28
N ARG A 39 5.66 8.25 -7.19
CA ARG A 39 5.08 6.91 -7.29
C ARG A 39 3.62 7.00 -7.70
N ASP A 40 3.09 5.94 -8.27
CA ASP A 40 1.66 5.75 -8.43
C ASP A 40 1.13 4.82 -7.33
N PHE A 41 0.09 5.25 -6.64
CA PHE A 41 -0.60 4.47 -5.61
C PHE A 41 -1.93 3.96 -6.15
N HIS A 42 -2.06 2.63 -6.26
CA HIS A 42 -3.20 1.96 -6.87
C HIS A 42 -4.14 1.38 -5.81
N LEU A 43 -5.41 1.74 -5.86
CA LEU A 43 -6.42 1.39 -4.85
C LEU A 43 -7.02 0.00 -5.11
N VAL A 44 -6.22 -1.05 -4.91
CA VAL A 44 -6.61 -2.45 -5.19
C VAL A 44 -7.78 -2.89 -4.32
N ARG A 45 -7.72 -2.59 -3.01
CA ARG A 45 -8.82 -2.91 -2.09
C ARG A 45 -10.15 -2.33 -2.61
N ARG A 46 -10.14 -1.07 -3.03
CA ARG A 46 -11.32 -0.37 -3.55
C ARG A 46 -11.79 -0.97 -4.87
N HIS A 47 -10.87 -1.29 -5.77
CA HIS A 47 -11.17 -1.84 -7.08
C HIS A 47 -12.02 -3.11 -7.00
N PHE A 48 -11.67 -4.02 -6.10
CA PHE A 48 -12.36 -5.30 -5.90
C PHE A 48 -13.41 -5.27 -4.77
N ASP A 49 -13.55 -4.17 -4.04
CA ASP A 49 -14.34 -4.08 -2.80
C ASP A 49 -13.95 -5.17 -1.78
N ILE A 50 -12.64 -5.37 -1.59
CA ILE A 50 -12.13 -6.34 -0.62
C ILE A 50 -12.48 -5.88 0.79
N ARG A 51 -13.06 -6.76 1.58
CA ARG A 51 -13.53 -6.47 2.95
C ARG A 51 -12.85 -7.30 4.03
N ALA A 52 -11.99 -8.22 3.64
CA ALA A 52 -11.33 -9.13 4.56
C ALA A 52 -9.92 -8.66 4.99
N PHE A 53 -9.27 -7.82 4.21
CA PHE A 53 -7.94 -7.29 4.46
C PHE A 53 -7.70 -6.01 3.64
N GLY A 54 -6.71 -5.20 4.06
CA GLY A 54 -6.21 -4.08 3.29
C GLY A 54 -5.20 -4.54 2.24
N VAL A 55 -5.29 -4.00 1.03
CA VAL A 55 -4.30 -4.23 -0.02
C VAL A 55 -4.28 -3.06 -0.99
N ASN A 56 -3.09 -2.59 -1.30
CA ASN A 56 -2.87 -1.58 -2.31
C ASN A 56 -1.61 -1.89 -3.11
N GLY A 57 -1.51 -1.32 -4.30
CA GLY A 57 -0.35 -1.47 -5.16
C GLY A 57 0.40 -0.16 -5.29
N ILE A 58 1.71 -0.26 -5.44
CA ILE A 58 2.58 0.89 -5.63
C ILE A 58 3.48 0.60 -6.81
N THR A 59 3.51 1.51 -7.78
CA THR A 59 4.40 1.41 -8.94
C THR A 59 5.27 2.64 -9.05
N GLY A 60 6.49 2.47 -9.52
CA GLY A 60 7.43 3.57 -9.67
C GLY A 60 8.70 3.16 -10.42
N ASN A 61 9.60 4.13 -10.56
CA ASN A 61 10.86 3.99 -11.26
C ASN A 61 12.05 4.19 -10.33
N ALA A 62 13.23 3.89 -10.80
CA ALA A 62 14.46 4.04 -10.02
C ALA A 62 14.56 5.44 -9.38
N GLY A 63 14.79 5.48 -8.09
CA GLY A 63 14.84 6.69 -7.27
C GLY A 63 13.52 7.10 -6.61
N ASP A 64 12.39 6.52 -7.02
CA ASP A 64 11.10 6.86 -6.41
C ASP A 64 10.99 6.29 -4.99
N GLU A 65 10.45 7.10 -4.08
CA GLU A 65 10.04 6.63 -2.76
C GLU A 65 8.74 5.85 -2.91
N MET A 66 8.82 4.53 -2.75
CA MET A 66 7.68 3.63 -2.93
C MET A 66 6.83 3.55 -1.68
N VAL A 67 7.44 3.45 -0.53
CA VAL A 67 6.81 3.46 0.78
C VAL A 67 7.49 4.54 1.61
N GLU A 68 6.73 5.56 1.96
CA GLU A 68 7.23 6.61 2.85
C GLU A 68 7.51 6.07 4.25
N PRO A 69 8.48 6.62 4.98
CA PRO A 69 8.75 6.19 6.36
C PRO A 69 7.51 6.36 7.23
N HIS A 70 7.00 5.26 7.78
CA HIS A 70 5.85 5.28 8.69
C HIS A 70 5.80 4.03 9.56
N ASP A 71 5.06 4.11 10.65
CA ASP A 71 4.59 3.00 11.45
C ASP A 71 3.10 2.74 11.18
N GLU A 72 2.58 1.65 11.73
CA GLU A 72 1.19 1.23 11.52
C GLU A 72 0.43 1.14 12.85
N PRO A 73 0.12 2.27 13.49
CA PRO A 73 -0.74 2.26 14.65
C PRO A 73 -2.18 1.87 14.27
N ASP A 74 -2.99 1.45 15.25
CA ASP A 74 -4.42 1.37 15.03
C ASP A 74 -5.04 2.76 14.79
N ASP A 75 -6.33 2.82 14.44
CA ASP A 75 -7.04 4.08 14.18
C ASP A 75 -7.09 5.03 15.40
N GLU A 76 -6.81 4.53 16.60
CA GLU A 76 -6.74 5.30 17.85
C GLU A 76 -5.30 5.67 18.24
N GLY A 77 -4.31 5.24 17.46
CA GLY A 77 -2.90 5.46 17.70
C GLY A 77 -2.25 4.43 18.65
N ASN A 78 -2.91 3.28 18.87
CA ASN A 78 -2.38 2.20 19.69
C ASN A 78 -1.53 1.24 18.86
N LEU A 79 -0.23 1.26 19.05
CA LEU A 79 0.72 0.43 18.29
C LEU A 79 0.62 -1.06 18.62
N THR A 80 0.04 -1.44 19.75
CA THR A 80 -0.08 -2.87 20.13
C THR A 80 -1.21 -3.59 19.40
N ASP A 81 -2.21 -2.85 18.92
CA ASP A 81 -3.37 -3.38 18.19
C ASP A 81 -3.35 -2.97 16.71
N GLY A 82 -2.23 -2.45 16.23
CA GLY A 82 -2.07 -1.98 14.88
C GLY A 82 -1.86 -3.09 13.84
N HIS A 83 -1.71 -2.68 12.60
CA HIS A 83 -1.59 -3.60 11.47
C HIS A 83 -0.24 -4.31 11.43
N GLU A 84 -0.25 -5.62 11.22
CA GLU A 84 0.88 -6.30 10.59
C GLU A 84 0.79 -6.12 9.07
N GLU A 85 1.92 -6.05 8.40
CA GLU A 85 1.97 -5.70 6.99
C GLU A 85 2.97 -6.56 6.22
N LEU A 86 2.51 -7.07 5.08
CA LEU A 86 3.31 -7.83 4.13
C LEU A 86 3.48 -7.02 2.85
N PHE A 87 4.72 -6.82 2.45
CA PHE A 87 5.06 -6.27 1.14
C PHE A 87 5.55 -7.38 0.22
N ALA A 88 5.07 -7.38 -1.02
CA ALA A 88 5.52 -8.29 -2.06
C ALA A 88 6.07 -7.48 -3.24
N VAL A 89 7.34 -7.63 -3.54
CA VAL A 89 7.97 -7.01 -4.72
C VAL A 89 7.64 -7.89 -5.92
N MET A 90 6.74 -7.42 -6.79
CA MET A 90 6.23 -8.18 -7.93
C MET A 90 7.11 -8.04 -9.16
N SER A 91 7.73 -6.88 -9.34
CA SER A 91 8.64 -6.58 -10.46
C SER A 91 9.65 -5.52 -10.06
N GLY A 92 10.71 -5.39 -10.84
CA GLY A 92 11.77 -4.42 -10.59
C GLY A 92 12.64 -4.79 -9.38
N HIS A 93 13.01 -3.77 -8.62
CA HIS A 93 13.92 -3.92 -7.48
C HIS A 93 13.68 -2.79 -6.48
N ALA A 94 13.57 -3.10 -5.22
CA ALA A 94 13.43 -2.13 -4.14
C ALA A 94 14.45 -2.38 -3.03
N VAL A 95 14.70 -1.33 -2.24
CA VAL A 95 15.44 -1.42 -0.98
C VAL A 95 14.50 -0.98 0.12
N PHE A 96 14.25 -1.86 1.07
CA PHE A 96 13.48 -1.56 2.28
C PHE A 96 14.40 -1.15 3.42
N THR A 97 13.89 -0.30 4.29
CA THR A 97 14.49 -0.03 5.59
C THR A 97 13.42 -0.30 6.65
N VAL A 98 13.69 -1.24 7.54
CA VAL A 98 12.78 -1.60 8.64
C VAL A 98 13.56 -1.52 9.95
N ASP A 99 13.12 -0.65 10.85
CA ASP A 99 13.80 -0.40 12.13
C ASP A 99 15.31 -0.15 11.97
N GLY A 100 15.68 0.61 10.93
CA GLY A 100 17.05 0.94 10.58
C GLY A 100 17.83 -0.16 9.84
N GLU A 101 17.29 -1.35 9.68
CA GLU A 101 17.90 -2.42 8.89
C GLU A 101 17.57 -2.29 7.42
N VAL A 102 18.59 -2.38 6.58
CA VAL A 102 18.47 -2.30 5.12
C VAL A 102 18.27 -3.68 4.53
N ILE A 103 17.22 -3.86 3.74
CA ILE A 103 16.84 -5.12 3.10
C ILE A 103 16.85 -4.93 1.59
N ASP A 104 17.73 -5.66 0.90
CA ASP A 104 17.73 -5.72 -0.55
C ASP A 104 16.58 -6.61 -1.04
N ALA A 105 15.72 -6.08 -1.90
CA ALA A 105 14.47 -6.71 -2.28
C ALA A 105 14.27 -6.75 -3.80
N PRO A 106 14.93 -7.69 -4.51
CA PRO A 106 14.61 -7.95 -5.91
C PRO A 106 13.19 -8.51 -6.07
N ALA A 107 12.70 -8.55 -7.31
CA ALA A 107 11.39 -9.14 -7.63
C ALA A 107 11.24 -10.55 -7.04
N GLY A 108 10.10 -10.81 -6.42
CA GLY A 108 9.82 -12.05 -5.68
C GLY A 108 10.16 -12.01 -4.19
N THR A 109 10.74 -10.94 -3.69
CA THR A 109 11.02 -10.76 -2.26
C THR A 109 9.74 -10.42 -1.51
N LEU A 110 9.56 -11.06 -0.36
CA LEU A 110 8.51 -10.75 0.61
C LEU A 110 9.16 -10.11 1.84
N VAL A 111 8.67 -8.94 2.24
CA VAL A 111 9.08 -8.25 3.47
C VAL A 111 7.88 -8.20 4.40
N PHE A 112 8.01 -8.77 5.59
CA PHE A 112 6.94 -8.83 6.58
C PHE A 112 7.31 -8.04 7.82
N VAL A 113 6.43 -7.13 8.22
CA VAL A 113 6.57 -6.34 9.45
C VAL A 113 5.42 -6.70 10.39
N ARG A 114 5.74 -7.44 11.44
CA ARG A 114 4.77 -7.90 12.44
C ARG A 114 4.46 -6.83 13.48
N ASP A 115 5.49 -6.13 13.94
CA ASP A 115 5.35 -5.13 14.98
C ASP A 115 4.94 -3.79 14.35
N PRO A 116 3.73 -3.29 14.62
CA PRO A 116 3.25 -2.03 14.04
C PRO A 116 4.07 -0.81 14.46
N ALA A 117 4.84 -0.88 15.55
CA ALA A 117 5.69 0.21 16.02
C ALA A 117 6.95 0.40 15.17
N LEU A 118 7.37 -0.60 14.39
CA LEU A 118 8.57 -0.49 13.57
C LEU A 118 8.33 0.42 12.37
N VAL A 119 9.16 1.44 12.23
CA VAL A 119 9.14 2.32 11.06
C VAL A 119 9.67 1.56 9.85
N ARG A 120 8.89 1.53 8.76
CA ARG A 120 9.26 0.92 7.49
C ARG A 120 9.22 1.94 6.38
N SER A 121 10.09 1.73 5.39
CA SER A 121 10.13 2.51 4.15
C SER A 121 10.69 1.68 3.02
N ALA A 122 10.49 2.11 1.78
CA ALA A 122 11.07 1.48 0.60
C ALA A 122 11.33 2.48 -0.51
N ARG A 123 12.40 2.27 -1.25
CA ARG A 123 12.78 3.04 -2.43
C ARG A 123 13.03 2.09 -3.60
N ALA A 124 12.53 2.45 -4.78
CA ALA A 124 12.83 1.72 -6.00
C ALA A 124 14.28 1.98 -6.45
N THR A 125 14.94 0.93 -6.91
CA THR A 125 16.29 1.00 -7.49
C THR A 125 16.31 0.60 -8.95
N ALA A 126 15.15 0.24 -9.51
CA ALA A 126 14.98 -0.08 -10.93
C ALA A 126 13.66 0.53 -11.44
N ASP A 127 13.64 0.85 -12.75
CA ASP A 127 12.42 1.24 -13.41
C ASP A 127 11.42 0.07 -13.45
N GLY A 128 10.12 0.38 -13.47
CA GLY A 128 9.08 -0.64 -13.51
C GLY A 128 8.97 -1.46 -12.22
N THR A 129 9.34 -0.90 -11.08
CA THR A 129 9.16 -1.53 -9.77
C THR A 129 7.71 -1.50 -9.37
N ALA A 130 7.18 -2.65 -8.95
CA ALA A 130 5.81 -2.81 -8.44
C ALA A 130 5.82 -3.57 -7.12
N ILE A 131 5.11 -3.03 -6.14
CA ILE A 131 4.98 -3.60 -4.78
C ILE A 131 3.49 -3.73 -4.46
N LEU A 132 3.09 -4.87 -3.87
CA LEU A 132 1.82 -4.98 -3.15
C LEU A 132 2.07 -4.81 -1.66
N ALA A 133 1.25 -3.99 -1.01
CA ALA A 133 1.19 -3.87 0.44
C ALA A 133 -0.13 -4.49 0.93
N ILE A 134 -0.04 -5.46 1.81
CA ILE A 134 -1.17 -6.22 2.34
C ILE A 134 -1.11 -6.16 3.87
N GLY A 135 -2.20 -5.76 4.50
CA GLY A 135 -2.21 -5.61 5.94
C GLY A 135 -3.56 -5.83 6.61
N GLY A 136 -3.50 -6.03 7.91
CA GLY A 136 -4.65 -6.15 8.78
C GLY A 136 -4.23 -6.31 10.24
N CYS A 137 -5.20 -6.14 11.13
CA CYS A 137 -4.99 -6.32 12.57
C CYS A 137 -5.24 -7.76 12.96
N PRO A 138 -4.30 -8.42 13.67
CA PRO A 138 -4.53 -9.77 14.17
C PRO A 138 -5.73 -9.83 15.12
N GLY A 139 -6.57 -10.85 14.94
CA GLY A 139 -7.64 -11.19 15.88
C GLY A 139 -8.88 -10.30 15.85
N VAL A 140 -8.95 -9.34 14.94
CA VAL A 140 -10.13 -8.46 14.76
C VAL A 140 -10.61 -8.49 13.32
N PRO A 141 -11.94 -8.33 13.07
CA PRO A 141 -12.45 -8.17 11.72
C PRO A 141 -11.83 -6.95 11.04
N TYR A 142 -11.48 -7.09 9.77
CA TYR A 142 -10.98 -5.97 9.00
C TYR A 142 -12.06 -4.90 8.80
N GLU A 143 -11.67 -3.66 8.97
CA GLU A 143 -12.45 -2.48 8.62
C GLU A 143 -11.63 -1.60 7.67
N ILE A 144 -12.32 -0.92 6.74
CA ILE A 144 -11.68 0.03 5.85
C ILE A 144 -11.02 1.13 6.68
N SER A 145 -9.75 1.36 6.47
CA SER A 145 -8.96 2.30 7.26
C SER A 145 -9.53 3.73 7.23
N ARG A 146 -9.27 4.47 8.31
CA ARG A 146 -9.72 5.85 8.44
C ARG A 146 -9.16 6.74 7.33
N TRP A 147 -7.88 6.56 6.98
CA TRP A 147 -7.25 7.34 5.91
C TRP A 147 -7.93 7.11 4.56
N GLU A 148 -8.26 5.86 4.23
CA GLU A 148 -8.93 5.52 2.98
C GLU A 148 -10.33 6.15 2.92
N ARG A 149 -11.07 6.10 4.03
CA ARG A 149 -12.39 6.75 4.12
C ARG A 149 -12.33 8.27 4.02
N ALA A 150 -11.27 8.87 4.56
CA ALA A 150 -11.08 10.32 4.53
C ALA A 150 -10.74 10.84 3.13
N TRP A 151 -9.86 10.14 2.42
CA TRP A 151 -9.40 10.56 1.09
C TRP A 151 -10.28 10.05 -0.05
N PHE A 152 -10.92 8.90 0.12
CA PHE A 152 -11.69 8.22 -0.92
C PHE A 152 -13.06 7.81 -0.37
N PRO A 153 -14.00 8.76 -0.23
CA PRO A 153 -15.32 8.49 0.32
C PRO A 153 -15.98 7.29 -0.37
N LEU A 154 -16.64 6.46 0.41
CA LEU A 154 -17.43 5.33 -0.10
C LEU A 154 -18.63 5.89 -0.86
N THR A 155 -18.81 5.40 -2.05
CA THR A 155 -19.97 5.71 -2.90
C THR A 155 -21.12 4.74 -2.62
#